data_f0202583bb4f22db56a4c514129b0e59
#
_entry.id   f0202583bb4f22db56a4c514129b0e59
#
_cell.length_a   1.000
_cell.length_b   1.000
_cell.length_c   1.000
_cell.angle_alpha   90.00
_cell.angle_beta   90.00
_cell.angle_gamma   90.00
#
_symmetry.space_group_name_H-M   'P 1'
#
loop_
_entity.id
_entity.type
_entity.pdbx_description
1 polymer ?
#
loop_
_entity_poly.entity_id
_entity_poly.type
_entity_poly.pdbx_seq_one_letter_code
_entity_poly.pdbx_strand_id
1 'polypeptide(L)'
;MKQFKIACIPGDGIGQEVIPASQVVLEALAQGQSQFSFEFTSFDWGGDYYRRHGVMMPADGLDALRPMDAILFGSAGDPHIPDHITLWGLRLKICQGFDQYANVRPTRILPGIDAPLKRCTPEQLNWVIVRENSEGEYAGVGGRAHQGHPIEVATDVSMMTRVGVQRIMRYAFKLAQSRPRKLLTVVTKSNAQRHAMVMWDEIAKEVSAEFPDVHWDKELVDACTARMVNRPGTLDTLVATNLHADILSDLAAALAGSLGIAPTGNIDPERRYPSMFEPIHGSAFDIMGKALANPIGSFWSCVMMLEHIGLDQQAQRLMQVIEAVTANSKLHTRDLGGEATTQQVTEAVCQMLRH
;
A
#
# COMPACT_ATOMS: atom_id res chain seq x y z
N MET A 1 -2.20 3.23 -30.53
CA MET A 1 -1.50 3.53 -29.26
C MET A 1 -2.55 3.73 -28.18
N LYS A 2 -2.53 2.94 -27.10
CA LYS A 2 -3.45 3.10 -25.97
C LYS A 2 -2.88 4.19 -25.05
N GLN A 3 -3.67 5.20 -24.74
CA GLN A 3 -3.29 6.24 -23.78
C GLN A 3 -3.94 5.91 -22.43
N PHE A 4 -3.11 5.81 -21.38
CA PHE A 4 -3.57 5.61 -20.02
C PHE A 4 -3.59 6.94 -19.26
N LYS A 5 -4.71 7.26 -18.66
CA LYS A 5 -4.92 8.46 -17.85
C LYS A 5 -4.59 8.18 -16.39
N ILE A 6 -3.56 8.81 -15.88
CA ILE A 6 -3.08 8.62 -14.52
C ILE A 6 -3.30 9.88 -13.70
N ALA A 7 -4.11 9.78 -12.65
CA ALA A 7 -4.22 10.85 -11.66
C ALA A 7 -3.00 10.83 -10.76
N CYS A 8 -2.35 11.96 -10.56
CA CYS A 8 -1.23 12.13 -9.66
C CYS A 8 -1.63 13.04 -8.51
N ILE A 9 -1.61 12.51 -7.30
CA ILE A 9 -1.92 13.23 -6.07
C ILE A 9 -0.68 13.15 -5.17
N PRO A 10 0.25 14.12 -5.26
CA PRO A 10 1.43 14.12 -4.40
C PRO A 10 1.08 14.14 -2.90
N GLY A 11 -0.01 14.82 -2.55
CA GLY A 11 -0.45 14.95 -1.15
C GLY A 11 0.53 15.78 -0.34
N ASP A 12 1.01 15.24 0.78
CA ASP A 12 1.79 15.95 1.79
C ASP A 12 3.25 15.47 1.84
N GLY A 13 4.11 16.27 2.47
CA GLY A 13 5.48 15.90 2.81
C GLY A 13 6.30 15.42 1.62
N ILE A 14 6.98 14.27 1.77
CA ILE A 14 7.84 13.69 0.73
C ILE A 14 7.06 13.16 -0.49
N GLY A 15 5.73 13.06 -0.40
CA GLY A 15 4.91 12.77 -1.57
C GLY A 15 5.11 13.77 -2.71
N GLN A 16 5.44 15.04 -2.38
CA GLN A 16 5.78 16.09 -3.33
C GLN A 16 7.10 15.83 -4.09
N GLU A 17 7.93 14.89 -3.62
CA GLU A 17 9.18 14.50 -4.26
C GLU A 17 9.03 13.16 -5.01
N VAL A 18 8.40 12.16 -4.39
CA VAL A 18 8.38 10.79 -4.94
C VAL A 18 7.35 10.61 -6.06
N ILE A 19 6.26 11.40 -6.09
CA ILE A 19 5.29 11.31 -7.20
C ILE A 19 5.83 11.94 -8.50
N PRO A 20 6.40 13.15 -8.51
CA PRO A 20 7.09 13.65 -9.70
C PRO A 20 8.22 12.72 -10.17
N ALA A 21 9.00 12.13 -9.25
CA ALA A 21 10.02 11.14 -9.61
C ALA A 21 9.41 9.92 -10.31
N SER A 22 8.25 9.44 -9.84
CA SER A 22 7.52 8.31 -10.45
C SER A 22 6.99 8.66 -11.85
N GLN A 23 6.53 9.89 -12.08
CA GLN A 23 6.11 10.35 -13.41
C GLN A 23 7.29 10.28 -14.40
N VAL A 24 8.46 10.79 -14.00
CA VAL A 24 9.67 10.77 -14.84
C VAL A 24 10.10 9.33 -15.18
N VAL A 25 10.00 8.40 -14.22
CA VAL A 25 10.30 6.97 -14.45
C VAL A 25 9.31 6.34 -15.43
N LEU A 26 8.00 6.61 -15.28
CA LEU A 26 6.97 6.10 -16.20
C LEU A 26 7.12 6.69 -17.61
N GLU A 27 7.49 7.96 -17.74
CA GLU A 27 7.80 8.58 -19.03
C GLU A 27 9.03 7.92 -19.69
N ALA A 28 10.09 7.67 -18.92
CA ALA A 28 11.26 6.96 -19.41
C ALA A 28 10.93 5.54 -19.87
N LEU A 29 10.06 4.82 -19.15
CA LEU A 29 9.57 3.49 -19.50
C LEU A 29 8.74 3.50 -20.80
N ALA A 30 7.95 4.56 -21.04
CA ALA A 30 7.14 4.74 -22.24
C ALA A 30 7.93 5.25 -23.44
N GLN A 31 9.15 5.78 -23.24
CA GLN A 31 9.96 6.35 -24.29
C GLN A 31 10.30 5.30 -25.37
N GLY A 32 10.00 5.62 -26.64
CA GLY A 32 10.21 4.70 -27.78
C GLY A 32 9.15 3.60 -27.92
N GLN A 33 8.16 3.54 -27.04
CA GLN A 33 7.05 2.58 -27.16
C GLN A 33 5.99 3.13 -28.13
N SER A 34 5.56 2.29 -29.08
CA SER A 34 4.49 2.64 -30.03
C SER A 34 3.10 2.15 -29.59
N GLN A 35 3.04 1.31 -28.56
CA GLN A 35 1.82 0.64 -28.16
C GLN A 35 1.02 1.38 -27.10
N PHE A 36 1.68 2.12 -26.20
CA PHE A 36 1.05 2.86 -25.11
C PHE A 36 1.74 4.19 -24.81
N SER A 37 1.02 5.06 -24.11
CA SER A 37 1.52 6.31 -23.52
C SER A 37 0.78 6.59 -22.22
N PHE A 38 1.34 7.49 -21.39
CA PHE A 38 0.68 7.99 -20.19
C PHE A 38 0.27 9.45 -20.39
N GLU A 39 -0.90 9.80 -19.85
CA GLU A 39 -1.37 11.16 -19.68
C GLU A 39 -1.53 11.41 -18.19
N PHE A 40 -0.74 12.32 -17.62
CA PHE A 40 -0.76 12.61 -16.20
C PHE A 40 -1.62 13.83 -15.91
N THR A 41 -2.55 13.70 -14.95
CA THR A 41 -3.31 14.81 -14.41
C THR A 41 -2.95 14.98 -12.93
N SER A 42 -2.37 16.13 -12.58
CA SER A 42 -1.96 16.43 -11.22
C SER A 42 -3.07 17.13 -10.44
N PHE A 43 -3.25 16.71 -9.19
CA PHE A 43 -4.20 17.28 -8.23
C PHE A 43 -3.42 17.76 -7.00
N ASP A 44 -3.63 19.04 -6.64
CA ASP A 44 -2.94 19.71 -5.52
C ASP A 44 -3.64 19.48 -4.17
N TRP A 45 -4.24 18.30 -3.99
CA TRP A 45 -5.00 17.94 -2.79
C TRP A 45 -4.06 17.50 -1.66
N GLY A 46 -4.41 17.86 -0.43
CA GLY A 46 -3.61 17.58 0.76
C GLY A 46 -3.68 18.73 1.76
N GLY A 47 -2.69 18.85 2.63
CA GLY A 47 -2.62 19.85 3.69
C GLY A 47 -2.58 21.28 3.18
N ASP A 48 -1.86 21.55 2.06
CA ASP A 48 -1.86 22.88 1.42
C ASP A 48 -3.24 23.26 0.87
N TYR A 49 -3.94 22.29 0.30
CA TYR A 49 -5.32 22.50 -0.15
C TYR A 49 -6.25 22.76 1.03
N TYR A 50 -6.08 22.00 2.13
CA TYR A 50 -6.84 22.20 3.36
C TYR A 50 -6.65 23.61 3.95
N ARG A 51 -5.41 24.11 4.00
CA ARG A 51 -5.14 25.47 4.49
C ARG A 51 -5.84 26.57 3.68
N ARG A 52 -6.04 26.33 2.39
CA ARG A 52 -6.71 27.29 1.48
C ARG A 52 -8.23 27.17 1.49
N HIS A 53 -8.76 25.95 1.65
CA HIS A 53 -10.16 25.64 1.39
C HIS A 53 -10.92 25.03 2.57
N GLY A 54 -10.26 24.65 3.66
CA GLY A 54 -10.87 24.00 4.83
C GLY A 54 -11.25 22.53 4.62
N VAL A 55 -10.90 21.93 3.48
CA VAL A 55 -11.12 20.52 3.11
C VAL A 55 -9.88 19.95 2.43
N MET A 56 -9.62 18.65 2.56
CA MET A 56 -8.43 18.00 1.99
C MET A 56 -8.51 17.80 0.47
N MET A 57 -9.73 17.73 -0.08
CA MET A 57 -10.04 17.64 -1.51
C MET A 57 -11.42 18.24 -1.77
N PRO A 58 -11.74 18.69 -3.01
CA PRO A 58 -13.05 19.25 -3.32
C PRO A 58 -14.18 18.22 -3.20
N ALA A 59 -15.42 18.70 -3.11
CA ALA A 59 -16.59 17.84 -2.96
C ALA A 59 -16.80 16.89 -4.15
N ASP A 60 -16.50 17.36 -5.35
CA ASP A 60 -16.58 16.63 -6.63
C ASP A 60 -15.28 15.89 -6.99
N GLY A 61 -14.32 15.80 -6.06
CA GLY A 61 -13.02 15.19 -6.31
C GLY A 61 -13.08 13.74 -6.76
N LEU A 62 -14.04 12.95 -6.27
CA LEU A 62 -14.25 11.59 -6.75
C LEU A 62 -14.70 11.56 -8.22
N ASP A 63 -15.56 12.50 -8.62
CA ASP A 63 -16.00 12.59 -10.02
C ASP A 63 -14.87 13.00 -10.95
N ALA A 64 -13.95 13.86 -10.48
CA ALA A 64 -12.74 14.21 -11.23
C ALA A 64 -11.78 13.02 -11.40
N LEU A 65 -11.72 12.11 -10.43
CA LEU A 65 -10.87 10.90 -10.50
C LEU A 65 -11.52 9.76 -11.30
N ARG A 66 -12.83 9.71 -11.39
CA ARG A 66 -13.58 8.59 -12.02
C ARG A 66 -13.16 8.24 -13.45
N PRO A 67 -12.80 9.20 -14.33
CA PRO A 67 -12.39 8.89 -15.70
C PRO A 67 -10.93 8.44 -15.85
N MET A 68 -10.19 8.31 -14.74
CA MET A 68 -8.78 7.90 -14.75
C MET A 68 -8.67 6.37 -14.78
N ASP A 69 -7.58 5.86 -15.40
CA ASP A 69 -7.28 4.42 -15.41
C ASP A 69 -6.65 3.96 -14.08
N ALA A 70 -5.91 4.84 -13.41
CA ALA A 70 -5.31 4.60 -12.11
C ALA A 70 -4.97 5.92 -11.39
N ILE A 71 -4.69 5.81 -10.10
CA ILE A 71 -4.29 6.93 -9.23
C ILE A 71 -2.90 6.61 -8.65
N LEU A 72 -1.94 7.51 -8.81
CA LEU A 72 -0.69 7.55 -8.07
C LEU A 72 -0.84 8.54 -6.92
N PHE A 73 -0.64 8.06 -5.71
CA PHE A 73 -0.80 8.83 -4.49
C PHE A 73 0.54 8.86 -3.72
N GLY A 74 0.92 10.01 -3.19
CA GLY A 74 2.16 10.14 -2.43
C GLY A 74 1.95 9.82 -0.96
N SER A 75 1.42 10.76 -0.20
CA SER A 75 1.15 10.58 1.23
C SER A 75 0.10 11.58 1.73
N ALA A 76 -0.53 11.24 2.85
CA ALA A 76 -1.42 12.16 3.58
C ALA A 76 -0.95 12.26 5.03
N GLY A 77 -0.84 13.48 5.53
CA GLY A 77 -0.45 13.78 6.90
C GLY A 77 0.36 15.06 6.97
N ASP A 78 -0.14 16.04 7.71
CA ASP A 78 0.52 17.33 7.93
C ASP A 78 0.59 17.56 9.45
N PRO A 79 1.78 17.82 10.04
CA PRO A 79 1.94 17.98 11.50
C PRO A 79 1.14 19.13 12.10
N HIS A 80 0.62 20.04 11.28
CA HIS A 80 -0.21 21.17 11.71
C HIS A 80 -1.71 20.92 11.51
N ILE A 81 -2.10 19.75 10.98
CA ILE A 81 -3.50 19.36 10.77
C ILE A 81 -3.74 18.04 11.51
N PRO A 82 -4.81 17.91 12.32
CA PRO A 82 -5.09 16.66 13.01
C PRO A 82 -5.15 15.44 12.07
N ASP A 83 -4.51 14.32 12.42
CA ASP A 83 -4.35 13.13 11.59
C ASP A 83 -5.68 12.57 11.08
N HIS A 84 -6.73 12.62 11.89
CA HIS A 84 -8.05 12.18 11.48
C HIS A 84 -8.66 13.06 10.36
N ILE A 85 -8.25 14.33 10.24
CA ILE A 85 -8.69 15.20 9.13
C ILE A 85 -7.92 14.85 7.86
N THR A 86 -6.61 14.72 7.94
CA THR A 86 -5.77 14.44 6.77
C THR A 86 -6.09 13.08 6.17
N LEU A 87 -6.19 12.04 6.99
CA LEU A 87 -6.44 10.68 6.55
C LEU A 87 -7.87 10.49 6.01
N TRP A 88 -8.88 10.92 6.78
CA TRP A 88 -10.30 10.75 6.42
C TRP A 88 -10.74 11.72 5.31
N GLY A 89 -10.13 12.89 5.22
CA GLY A 89 -10.49 13.90 4.24
C GLY A 89 -9.96 13.63 2.83
N LEU A 90 -8.95 12.76 2.68
CA LEU A 90 -8.31 12.49 1.40
C LEU A 90 -8.22 11.00 1.09
N ARG A 91 -7.26 10.30 1.71
CA ARG A 91 -6.94 8.91 1.37
C ARG A 91 -8.12 7.96 1.57
N LEU A 92 -8.70 7.94 2.78
CA LEU A 92 -9.84 7.08 3.08
C LEU A 92 -11.08 7.46 2.26
N LYS A 93 -11.29 8.75 2.02
CA LYS A 93 -12.40 9.22 1.18
C LYS A 93 -12.31 8.66 -0.24
N ILE A 94 -11.12 8.58 -0.83
CA ILE A 94 -10.89 7.96 -2.15
C ILE A 94 -11.10 6.45 -2.07
N CYS A 95 -10.45 5.77 -1.11
CA CYS A 95 -10.56 4.32 -0.96
C CYS A 95 -12.00 3.84 -0.78
N GLN A 96 -12.75 4.49 0.13
CA GLN A 96 -14.14 4.14 0.41
C GLN A 96 -15.08 4.55 -0.72
N GLY A 97 -14.87 5.74 -1.31
CA GLY A 97 -15.70 6.25 -2.41
C GLY A 97 -15.60 5.41 -3.69
N PHE A 98 -14.47 4.76 -3.91
CA PHE A 98 -14.24 3.85 -5.04
C PHE A 98 -14.27 2.37 -4.67
N ASP A 99 -14.73 2.06 -3.46
CA ASP A 99 -14.82 0.67 -2.96
C ASP A 99 -13.53 -0.14 -3.24
N GLN A 100 -12.37 0.48 -3.01
CA GLN A 100 -11.05 -0.13 -3.13
C GLN A 100 -10.82 -1.05 -1.91
N TYR A 101 -11.62 -2.11 -1.82
CA TYR A 101 -11.71 -2.92 -0.61
C TYR A 101 -10.54 -3.87 -0.37
N ALA A 102 -9.72 -4.13 -1.37
CA ALA A 102 -8.53 -4.95 -1.23
C ALA A 102 -7.27 -4.07 -1.23
N ASN A 103 -6.60 -3.95 -0.09
CA ASN A 103 -5.31 -3.30 -0.03
C ASN A 103 -4.21 -4.38 -0.04
N VAL A 104 -3.31 -4.30 -1.00
CA VAL A 104 -2.29 -5.32 -1.28
C VAL A 104 -0.91 -4.73 -1.02
N ARG A 105 -0.14 -5.37 -0.14
CA ARG A 105 1.17 -4.92 0.33
C ARG A 105 2.21 -6.03 0.17
N PRO A 106 2.86 -6.15 -1.00
CA PRO A 106 3.97 -7.08 -1.18
C PRO A 106 5.17 -6.60 -0.38
N THR A 107 5.86 -7.53 0.23
CA THR A 107 7.05 -7.26 1.04
C THR A 107 8.08 -8.36 0.79
N ARG A 108 9.28 -7.98 0.35
CA ARG A 108 10.42 -8.90 0.20
C ARG A 108 11.74 -8.16 0.39
N ILE A 109 12.76 -8.88 0.76
CA ILE A 109 14.13 -8.35 0.79
C ILE A 109 14.59 -8.18 -0.66
N LEU A 110 14.82 -6.93 -1.08
CA LEU A 110 15.36 -6.63 -2.41
C LEU A 110 16.88 -6.89 -2.45
N PRO A 111 17.46 -7.19 -3.63
CA PRO A 111 18.91 -7.36 -3.77
C PRO A 111 19.69 -6.16 -3.21
N GLY A 112 20.73 -6.43 -2.44
CA GLY A 112 21.59 -5.42 -1.83
C GLY A 112 21.05 -4.76 -0.56
N ILE A 113 19.84 -5.09 -0.15
CA ILE A 113 19.23 -4.54 1.08
C ILE A 113 19.58 -5.41 2.29
N ASP A 114 20.10 -4.78 3.34
CA ASP A 114 20.35 -5.43 4.62
C ASP A 114 19.08 -5.51 5.45
N ALA A 115 18.61 -6.72 5.70
CA ALA A 115 17.46 -6.98 6.57
C ALA A 115 17.91 -7.13 8.02
N PRO A 116 17.12 -6.67 9.01
CA PRO A 116 17.48 -6.74 10.43
C PRO A 116 17.49 -8.18 10.99
N LEU A 117 16.90 -9.15 10.30
CA LEU A 117 16.82 -10.54 10.70
C LEU A 117 18.13 -11.28 10.34
N LYS A 118 18.94 -11.62 11.36
CA LYS A 118 20.28 -12.22 11.20
C LYS A 118 20.36 -13.51 10.38
N ARG A 119 19.27 -14.26 10.24
CA ARG A 119 19.22 -15.57 9.56
C ARG A 119 18.05 -15.69 8.61
N CYS A 120 17.69 -14.59 7.96
CA CYS A 120 16.61 -14.56 6.98
C CYS A 120 17.19 -14.38 5.57
N THR A 121 16.80 -15.24 4.63
CA THR A 121 17.14 -15.07 3.22
C THR A 121 16.05 -14.33 2.48
N PRO A 122 16.34 -13.74 1.29
CA PRO A 122 15.28 -13.09 0.47
C PRO A 122 14.12 -14.01 0.14
N GLU A 123 14.37 -15.32 -0.05
CA GLU A 123 13.32 -16.31 -0.34
C GLU A 123 12.42 -16.58 0.87
N GLN A 124 12.96 -16.45 2.08
CA GLN A 124 12.22 -16.66 3.33
C GLN A 124 11.35 -15.46 3.70
N LEU A 125 11.72 -14.25 3.29
CA LEU A 125 10.92 -13.05 3.46
C LEU A 125 10.48 -12.56 2.08
N ASN A 126 9.40 -13.15 1.59
CA ASN A 126 8.70 -12.80 0.36
C ASN A 126 7.20 -13.02 0.60
N TRP A 127 6.57 -12.03 1.20
CA TRP A 127 5.17 -12.09 1.62
C TRP A 127 4.30 -11.13 0.83
N VAL A 128 2.99 -11.39 0.86
CA VAL A 128 1.98 -10.42 0.45
C VAL A 128 0.93 -10.33 1.55
N ILE A 129 0.74 -9.15 2.09
CA ILE A 129 -0.31 -8.88 3.08
C ILE A 129 -1.50 -8.30 2.35
N VAL A 130 -2.64 -8.97 2.46
CA VAL A 130 -3.95 -8.54 1.98
C VAL A 130 -4.70 -7.93 3.15
N ARG A 131 -4.95 -6.62 3.07
CA ARG A 131 -5.67 -5.84 4.07
C ARG A 131 -7.11 -5.62 3.60
N GLU A 132 -8.08 -5.96 4.43
CA GLU A 132 -9.44 -5.46 4.25
C GLU A 132 -9.41 -3.94 4.39
N ASN A 133 -9.94 -3.20 3.41
CA ASN A 133 -9.68 -1.76 3.29
C ASN A 133 -10.93 -0.88 3.37
N SER A 134 -12.09 -1.43 3.69
CA SER A 134 -13.39 -0.74 3.66
C SER A 134 -14.15 -0.77 4.97
N GLU A 135 -13.87 -1.70 5.84
CA GLU A 135 -14.60 -2.00 7.07
C GLU A 135 -13.66 -2.09 8.30
N GLY A 136 -14.09 -2.77 9.34
CA GLY A 136 -13.34 -2.99 10.56
C GLY A 136 -13.23 -1.74 11.40
N GLU A 137 -12.04 -1.49 11.92
CA GLU A 137 -11.74 -0.36 12.80
C GLU A 137 -11.77 0.98 12.05
N TYR A 138 -11.62 0.96 10.73
CA TYR A 138 -11.71 2.13 9.85
C TYR A 138 -13.09 2.29 9.19
N ALA A 139 -14.14 1.68 9.76
CA ALA A 139 -15.51 1.87 9.28
C ALA A 139 -16.07 3.27 9.56
N GLY A 140 -15.44 4.03 10.46
CA GLY A 140 -15.86 5.39 10.82
C GLY A 140 -17.14 5.43 11.65
N VAL A 141 -17.48 4.34 12.32
CA VAL A 141 -18.67 4.23 13.18
C VAL A 141 -18.27 4.49 14.62
N GLY A 142 -18.87 5.49 15.25
CA GLY A 142 -18.58 5.85 16.61
C GLY A 142 -19.09 7.24 16.97
N GLY A 143 -18.62 7.78 18.08
CA GLY A 143 -19.00 9.13 18.50
C GLY A 143 -18.39 9.53 19.83
N ARG A 144 -18.55 10.82 20.15
CA ARG A 144 -18.14 11.42 21.43
C ARG A 144 -19.32 12.14 22.07
N ALA A 145 -19.48 11.94 23.36
CA ALA A 145 -20.47 12.65 24.18
C ALA A 145 -19.77 13.40 25.31
N HIS A 146 -20.38 14.47 25.80
CA HIS A 146 -19.87 15.32 26.89
C HIS A 146 -18.47 15.88 26.66
N GLN A 147 -18.14 16.27 25.41
CA GLN A 147 -16.84 16.80 25.04
C GLN A 147 -16.40 17.97 25.94
N GLY A 148 -15.16 17.90 26.47
CA GLY A 148 -14.62 18.91 27.36
C GLY A 148 -15.09 18.81 28.81
N HIS A 149 -15.88 17.80 29.17
CA HIS A 149 -16.34 17.54 30.53
C HIS A 149 -15.60 16.36 31.17
N PRO A 150 -15.46 16.27 32.51
CA PRO A 150 -14.82 15.13 33.18
C PRO A 150 -15.50 13.77 32.92
N ILE A 151 -16.75 13.78 32.47
CA ILE A 151 -17.53 12.58 32.13
C ILE A 151 -17.53 12.32 30.61
N GLU A 152 -16.59 12.85 29.87
CA GLU A 152 -16.48 12.66 28.43
C GLU A 152 -16.35 11.17 28.08
N VAL A 153 -17.10 10.75 27.07
CA VAL A 153 -17.08 9.38 26.52
C VAL A 153 -16.81 9.42 25.04
N ALA A 154 -15.89 8.56 24.57
CA ALA A 154 -15.64 8.34 23.16
C ALA A 154 -15.78 6.84 22.84
N THR A 155 -16.36 6.53 21.68
CA THR A 155 -16.51 5.17 21.19
C THR A 155 -16.11 5.10 19.72
N ASP A 156 -15.35 4.05 19.36
CA ASP A 156 -15.12 3.63 17.99
C ASP A 156 -15.59 2.17 17.86
N VAL A 157 -16.34 1.87 16.80
CA VAL A 157 -16.94 0.56 16.59
C VAL A 157 -16.24 -0.13 15.43
N SER A 158 -15.58 -1.26 15.71
CA SER A 158 -15.11 -2.17 14.66
C SER A 158 -16.32 -2.90 14.06
N MET A 159 -16.65 -2.59 12.83
CA MET A 159 -17.80 -3.14 12.13
C MET A 159 -17.35 -3.98 10.94
N MET A 160 -17.83 -5.22 10.86
CA MET A 160 -17.58 -6.12 9.74
C MET A 160 -18.89 -6.70 9.24
N THR A 161 -19.08 -6.69 7.93
CA THR A 161 -20.20 -7.35 7.27
C THR A 161 -19.78 -8.71 6.72
N ARG A 162 -20.72 -9.65 6.64
CA ARG A 162 -20.46 -10.94 5.99
C ARG A 162 -19.99 -10.77 4.55
N VAL A 163 -20.59 -9.83 3.81
CA VAL A 163 -20.23 -9.54 2.41
C VAL A 163 -18.81 -9.02 2.30
N GLY A 164 -18.43 -8.04 3.14
CA GLY A 164 -17.07 -7.47 3.17
C GLY A 164 -16.02 -8.53 3.50
N VAL A 165 -16.28 -9.35 4.53
CA VAL A 165 -15.35 -10.43 4.91
C VAL A 165 -15.26 -11.50 3.82
N GLN A 166 -16.38 -11.91 3.20
CA GLN A 166 -16.34 -12.92 2.14
C GLN A 166 -15.54 -12.44 0.92
N ARG A 167 -15.71 -11.19 0.49
CA ARG A 167 -15.03 -10.67 -0.70
C ARG A 167 -13.51 -10.58 -0.49
N ILE A 168 -13.07 -10.11 0.68
CA ILE A 168 -11.63 -10.02 0.96
C ILE A 168 -11.01 -11.41 1.16
N MET A 169 -11.72 -12.36 1.77
CA MET A 169 -11.27 -13.75 1.87
C MET A 169 -11.09 -14.38 0.49
N ARG A 170 -12.08 -14.27 -0.41
CA ARG A 170 -11.96 -14.78 -1.79
C ARG A 170 -10.80 -14.16 -2.53
N TYR A 171 -10.60 -12.85 -2.37
CA TYR A 171 -9.46 -12.16 -2.96
C TYR A 171 -8.12 -12.74 -2.45
N ALA A 172 -7.98 -12.91 -1.14
CA ALA A 172 -6.77 -13.44 -0.51
C ALA A 172 -6.49 -14.90 -0.90
N PHE A 173 -7.51 -15.75 -0.91
CA PHE A 173 -7.38 -17.14 -1.36
C PHE A 173 -6.99 -17.23 -2.84
N LYS A 174 -7.61 -16.41 -3.71
CA LYS A 174 -7.26 -16.34 -5.13
C LYS A 174 -5.82 -15.86 -5.33
N LEU A 175 -5.39 -14.86 -4.57
CA LEU A 175 -4.01 -14.40 -4.61
C LEU A 175 -3.03 -15.47 -4.13
N ALA A 176 -3.32 -16.14 -3.02
CA ALA A 176 -2.51 -17.26 -2.52
C ALA A 176 -2.44 -18.41 -3.55
N GLN A 177 -3.55 -18.72 -4.22
CA GLN A 177 -3.62 -19.74 -5.27
C GLN A 177 -2.69 -19.42 -6.46
N SER A 178 -2.53 -18.14 -6.80
CA SER A 178 -1.64 -17.70 -7.89
C SER A 178 -0.15 -17.74 -7.52
N ARG A 179 0.18 -17.81 -6.24
CA ARG A 179 1.57 -17.87 -5.77
C ARG A 179 2.09 -19.30 -5.72
N PRO A 180 3.40 -19.53 -5.95
CA PRO A 180 3.95 -20.91 -6.06
C PRO A 180 3.72 -21.76 -4.82
N ARG A 181 3.72 -21.18 -3.61
CA ARG A 181 3.56 -21.92 -2.35
C ARG A 181 2.11 -22.23 -2.01
N LYS A 182 1.17 -21.50 -2.58
CA LYS A 182 -0.28 -21.63 -2.32
C LYS A 182 -0.60 -21.70 -0.82
N LEU A 183 0.01 -20.83 -0.03
CA LEU A 183 -0.13 -20.77 1.41
C LEU A 183 -0.78 -19.47 1.84
N LEU A 184 -1.84 -19.55 2.65
CA LEU A 184 -2.54 -18.41 3.22
C LEU A 184 -2.57 -18.49 4.75
N THR A 185 -2.12 -17.45 5.43
CA THR A 185 -2.32 -17.27 6.87
C THR A 185 -3.45 -16.26 7.11
N VAL A 186 -4.53 -16.73 7.74
CA VAL A 186 -5.67 -15.88 8.13
C VAL A 186 -5.39 -15.33 9.52
N VAL A 187 -5.11 -14.04 9.59
CA VAL A 187 -4.81 -13.35 10.85
C VAL A 187 -6.11 -12.95 11.55
N THR A 188 -6.21 -13.25 12.83
CA THR A 188 -7.43 -13.06 13.63
C THR A 188 -7.13 -12.58 15.05
N LYS A 189 -8.15 -12.17 15.78
CA LYS A 189 -8.13 -11.95 17.23
C LYS A 189 -9.43 -12.46 17.87
N SER A 190 -9.95 -13.59 17.38
CA SER A 190 -11.24 -14.16 17.79
C SER A 190 -11.31 -14.60 19.26
N ASN A 191 -10.15 -14.78 19.93
CA ASN A 191 -10.10 -15.01 21.36
C ASN A 191 -10.45 -13.78 22.21
N ALA A 192 -10.42 -12.57 21.62
CA ALA A 192 -10.77 -11.30 22.29
C ALA A 192 -12.02 -10.67 21.67
N GLN A 193 -12.08 -10.55 20.37
CA GLN A 193 -13.21 -9.98 19.63
C GLN A 193 -14.18 -11.08 19.21
N ARG A 194 -14.97 -11.53 20.16
CA ARG A 194 -15.77 -12.77 20.08
C ARG A 194 -16.96 -12.75 19.10
N HIS A 195 -17.28 -11.64 18.46
CA HIS A 195 -18.37 -11.54 17.48
C HIS A 195 -17.83 -11.37 16.06
N ALA A 196 -17.24 -10.22 15.75
CA ALA A 196 -16.76 -9.92 14.41
C ALA A 196 -15.63 -10.87 13.97
N MET A 197 -14.65 -11.14 14.83
CA MET A 197 -13.52 -12.00 14.48
C MET A 197 -13.87 -13.49 14.51
N VAL A 198 -14.90 -13.92 15.23
CA VAL A 198 -15.42 -15.30 15.11
C VAL A 198 -16.09 -15.47 13.76
N MET A 199 -16.91 -14.50 13.33
CA MET A 199 -17.50 -14.51 11.98
C MET A 199 -16.41 -14.48 10.89
N TRP A 200 -15.31 -13.74 11.10
CA TRP A 200 -14.14 -13.72 10.22
C TRP A 200 -13.53 -15.12 10.05
N ASP A 201 -13.33 -15.85 11.15
CA ASP A 201 -12.79 -17.20 11.15
C ASP A 201 -13.74 -18.20 10.45
N GLU A 202 -15.04 -18.09 10.73
CA GLU A 202 -16.07 -18.93 10.11
C GLU A 202 -16.12 -18.74 8.60
N ILE A 203 -16.08 -17.50 8.13
CA ILE A 203 -16.09 -17.16 6.71
C ILE A 203 -14.80 -17.63 6.02
N ALA A 204 -13.64 -17.50 6.68
CA ALA A 204 -12.40 -18.05 6.15
C ALA A 204 -12.52 -19.57 5.88
N LYS A 205 -13.12 -20.30 6.82
CA LYS A 205 -13.38 -21.73 6.66
C LYS A 205 -14.41 -22.02 5.55
N GLU A 206 -15.46 -21.21 5.43
CA GLU A 206 -16.46 -21.35 4.35
C GLU A 206 -15.79 -21.15 2.98
N VAL A 207 -15.06 -20.04 2.81
CA VAL A 207 -14.40 -19.68 1.54
C VAL A 207 -13.29 -20.66 1.19
N SER A 208 -12.57 -21.25 2.15
CA SER A 208 -11.50 -22.20 1.86
C SER A 208 -11.98 -23.42 1.06
N ALA A 209 -13.26 -23.79 1.16
CA ALA A 209 -13.85 -24.87 0.39
C ALA A 209 -13.91 -24.56 -1.14
N GLU A 210 -13.88 -23.28 -1.52
CA GLU A 210 -13.82 -22.85 -2.93
C GLU A 210 -12.39 -23.01 -3.53
N PHE A 211 -11.35 -23.18 -2.66
CA PHE A 211 -9.93 -23.22 -3.03
C PHE A 211 -9.20 -24.44 -2.44
N PRO A 212 -9.56 -25.66 -2.85
CA PRO A 212 -9.06 -26.89 -2.22
C PRO A 212 -7.55 -27.14 -2.40
N ASP A 213 -6.90 -26.43 -3.32
CA ASP A 213 -5.47 -26.49 -3.58
C ASP A 213 -4.66 -25.42 -2.83
N VAL A 214 -5.29 -24.57 -2.02
CA VAL A 214 -4.63 -23.60 -1.14
C VAL A 214 -4.54 -24.18 0.28
N HIS A 215 -3.32 -24.29 0.77
CA HIS A 215 -3.07 -24.59 2.17
C HIS A 215 -3.27 -23.34 3.01
N TRP A 216 -4.03 -23.41 4.08
CA TRP A 216 -4.24 -22.27 4.95
C TRP A 216 -4.18 -22.64 6.43
N ASP A 217 -3.74 -21.67 7.22
CA ASP A 217 -3.77 -21.71 8.67
C ASP A 217 -4.40 -20.42 9.23
N LYS A 218 -4.76 -20.50 10.52
CA LYS A 218 -5.29 -19.36 11.27
C LYS A 218 -4.31 -19.03 12.39
N GLU A 219 -3.99 -17.75 12.57
CA GLU A 219 -3.10 -17.32 13.62
C GLU A 219 -3.58 -16.04 14.32
N LEU A 220 -3.42 -15.95 15.63
CA LEU A 220 -3.70 -14.72 16.37
C LEU A 220 -2.68 -13.64 15.99
N VAL A 221 -3.11 -12.39 15.89
CA VAL A 221 -2.27 -11.29 15.39
C VAL A 221 -0.97 -11.12 16.20
N ASP A 222 -1.01 -11.25 17.50
CA ASP A 222 0.16 -11.20 18.38
C ASP A 222 1.12 -12.39 18.15
N ALA A 223 0.60 -13.58 17.94
CA ALA A 223 1.42 -14.74 17.56
C ALA A 223 2.00 -14.58 16.16
N CYS A 224 1.24 -13.98 15.23
CA CYS A 224 1.70 -13.69 13.88
C CYS A 224 2.90 -12.73 13.88
N THR A 225 2.90 -11.66 14.70
CA THR A 225 4.06 -10.76 14.83
C THR A 225 5.31 -11.52 15.30
N ALA A 226 5.17 -12.41 16.27
CA ALA A 226 6.27 -13.26 16.72
C ALA A 226 6.74 -14.24 15.63
N ARG A 227 5.82 -14.81 14.83
CA ARG A 227 6.14 -15.69 13.70
C ARG A 227 6.88 -14.97 12.59
N MET A 228 6.50 -13.72 12.28
CA MET A 228 7.19 -12.87 11.29
C MET A 228 8.68 -12.69 11.63
N VAL A 229 9.01 -12.56 12.91
CA VAL A 229 10.39 -12.39 13.38
C VAL A 229 11.13 -13.73 13.48
N ASN A 230 10.50 -14.74 14.09
CA ASN A 230 11.19 -15.99 14.47
C ASN A 230 11.19 -17.05 13.36
N ARG A 231 10.20 -17.06 12.49
CA ARG A 231 9.99 -18.07 11.44
C ARG A 231 9.49 -17.46 10.14
N PRO A 232 10.17 -16.43 9.58
CA PRO A 232 9.71 -15.68 8.40
C PRO A 232 9.40 -16.60 7.21
N GLY A 233 10.21 -17.62 6.97
CA GLY A 233 10.03 -18.54 5.86
C GLY A 233 8.78 -19.43 5.93
N THR A 234 8.01 -19.40 7.00
CA THR A 234 6.73 -20.12 7.10
C THR A 234 5.52 -19.31 6.61
N LEU A 235 5.69 -18.03 6.32
CA LEU A 235 4.66 -17.12 5.81
C LEU A 235 4.77 -16.93 4.30
N ASP A 236 3.65 -16.67 3.62
CA ASP A 236 3.57 -16.38 2.19
C ASP A 236 2.52 -15.31 1.89
N THR A 237 1.23 -15.68 1.81
CA THR A 237 0.14 -14.72 1.74
C THR A 237 -0.51 -14.62 3.12
N LEU A 238 -0.79 -13.40 3.55
CA LEU A 238 -1.51 -13.15 4.79
C LEU A 238 -2.78 -12.34 4.48
N VAL A 239 -3.88 -12.62 5.18
CA VAL A 239 -5.06 -11.76 5.15
C VAL A 239 -5.41 -11.32 6.56
N ALA A 240 -5.67 -10.02 6.73
CA ALA A 240 -6.00 -9.43 8.02
C ALA A 240 -7.03 -8.30 7.90
N THR A 241 -7.65 -7.95 9.03
CA THR A 241 -8.52 -6.77 9.13
C THR A 241 -7.74 -5.50 8.84
N ASN A 242 -8.45 -4.42 8.67
CA ASN A 242 -7.88 -3.11 8.34
C ASN A 242 -6.75 -2.73 9.31
N LEU A 243 -7.00 -2.69 10.61
CA LEU A 243 -6.02 -2.30 11.62
C LEU A 243 -4.89 -3.34 11.78
N HIS A 244 -5.23 -4.63 11.84
CA HIS A 244 -4.22 -5.66 12.00
C HIS A 244 -3.22 -5.68 10.83
N ALA A 245 -3.72 -5.58 9.61
CA ALA A 245 -2.86 -5.57 8.43
C ALA A 245 -1.99 -4.31 8.33
N ASP A 246 -2.49 -3.17 8.80
CA ASP A 246 -1.72 -1.93 8.86
C ASP A 246 -0.46 -2.12 9.73
N ILE A 247 -0.66 -2.59 10.96
CA ILE A 247 0.44 -2.85 11.90
C ILE A 247 1.40 -3.93 11.37
N LEU A 248 0.86 -5.03 10.82
CA LEU A 248 1.69 -6.13 10.32
C LEU A 248 2.51 -5.74 9.10
N SER A 249 2.00 -4.89 8.22
CA SER A 249 2.72 -4.48 7.02
C SER A 249 3.86 -3.51 7.31
N ASP A 250 3.71 -2.65 8.32
CA ASP A 250 4.81 -1.78 8.76
C ASP A 250 5.92 -2.61 9.40
N LEU A 251 5.56 -3.60 10.21
CA LEU A 251 6.52 -4.57 10.72
C LEU A 251 7.19 -5.33 9.56
N ALA A 252 6.43 -5.79 8.57
CA ALA A 252 6.97 -6.50 7.41
C ALA A 252 7.98 -5.64 6.63
N ALA A 253 7.65 -4.36 6.36
CA ALA A 253 8.53 -3.42 5.69
C ALA A 253 9.82 -3.17 6.47
N ALA A 254 9.73 -2.99 7.79
CA ALA A 254 10.90 -2.86 8.66
C ALA A 254 11.78 -4.12 8.62
N LEU A 255 11.17 -5.31 8.64
CA LEU A 255 11.89 -6.59 8.53
C LEU A 255 12.51 -6.82 7.15
N ALA A 256 11.99 -6.19 6.10
CA ALA A 256 12.55 -6.23 4.75
C ALA A 256 13.67 -5.17 4.52
N GLY A 257 13.90 -4.29 5.49
CA GLY A 257 15.01 -3.33 5.50
C GLY A 257 14.58 -1.86 5.61
N SER A 258 13.47 -1.43 5.01
CA SER A 258 12.99 -0.04 5.11
C SER A 258 11.52 0.08 4.71
N LEU A 259 10.79 1.00 5.37
CA LEU A 259 9.48 1.45 4.92
C LEU A 259 9.56 2.21 3.58
N GLY A 260 10.70 2.84 3.29
CA GLY A 260 10.92 3.61 2.06
C GLY A 260 10.92 2.77 0.77
N ILE A 261 11.05 1.44 0.86
CA ILE A 261 11.00 0.55 -0.29
C ILE A 261 9.67 -0.16 -0.49
N ALA A 262 8.74 -0.05 0.45
CA ALA A 262 7.51 -0.85 0.47
C ALA A 262 6.37 -0.16 -0.30
N PRO A 263 5.70 -0.87 -1.23
CA PRO A 263 4.59 -0.37 -2.01
C PRO A 263 3.24 -0.74 -1.40
N THR A 264 2.19 -0.10 -1.91
CA THR A 264 0.80 -0.43 -1.61
C THR A 264 -0.09 -0.26 -2.84
N GLY A 265 -1.03 -1.19 -3.05
CA GLY A 265 -2.13 -1.03 -3.99
C GLY A 265 -3.47 -1.08 -3.26
N ASN A 266 -4.27 -0.02 -3.38
CA ASN A 266 -5.67 0.02 -2.96
C ASN A 266 -6.52 -0.33 -4.18
N ILE A 267 -7.06 -1.53 -4.20
CA ILE A 267 -7.61 -2.15 -5.40
C ILE A 267 -9.14 -2.23 -5.33
N ASP A 268 -9.82 -1.79 -6.38
CA ASP A 268 -11.16 -2.26 -6.73
C ASP A 268 -11.00 -3.50 -7.64
N PRO A 269 -11.14 -4.72 -7.10
CA PRO A 269 -10.90 -5.93 -7.88
C PRO A 269 -11.85 -6.12 -9.06
N GLU A 270 -13.05 -5.53 -8.99
CA GLU A 270 -14.03 -5.55 -10.06
C GLU A 270 -13.77 -4.49 -11.15
N ARG A 271 -12.79 -3.58 -10.92
CA ARG A 271 -12.38 -2.52 -11.87
C ARG A 271 -13.52 -1.60 -12.31
N ARG A 272 -14.45 -1.31 -11.40
CA ARG A 272 -15.56 -0.36 -11.64
C ARG A 272 -15.08 1.09 -11.55
N TYR A 273 -14.04 1.30 -10.74
CA TYR A 273 -13.40 2.59 -10.46
C TYR A 273 -11.88 2.48 -10.51
N PRO A 274 -11.16 3.60 -10.65
CA PRO A 274 -9.71 3.58 -10.62
C PRO A 274 -9.18 3.05 -9.28
N SER A 275 -8.18 2.19 -9.32
CA SER A 275 -7.42 1.75 -8.17
C SER A 275 -6.31 2.75 -7.86
N MET A 276 -5.86 2.83 -6.59
CA MET A 276 -4.87 3.78 -6.13
C MET A 276 -3.61 3.08 -5.64
N PHE A 277 -2.45 3.57 -6.09
CA PHE A 277 -1.14 3.01 -5.79
C PHE A 277 -0.29 4.05 -5.08
N GLU A 278 0.32 3.66 -3.96
CA GLU A 278 1.04 4.56 -3.07
C GLU A 278 2.19 3.82 -2.36
N PRO A 279 3.30 4.49 -1.99
CA PRO A 279 4.25 3.90 -1.06
C PRO A 279 3.61 3.77 0.33
N ILE A 280 4.11 2.82 1.15
CA ILE A 280 3.58 2.60 2.49
C ILE A 280 4.02 3.69 3.49
N HIS A 281 5.15 4.36 3.22
CA HIS A 281 5.68 5.40 4.10
C HIS A 281 4.72 6.58 4.24
N GLY A 282 4.79 7.28 5.38
CA GLY A 282 4.06 8.51 5.63
C GLY A 282 4.67 9.74 4.95
N SER A 283 4.23 10.90 5.37
CA SER A 283 4.62 12.20 4.80
C SER A 283 6.04 12.66 5.14
N ALA A 284 6.66 12.12 6.20
CA ALA A 284 8.05 12.38 6.60
C ALA A 284 8.48 13.86 6.46
N PHE A 285 7.74 14.78 7.08
CA PHE A 285 7.96 16.23 6.98
C PHE A 285 9.35 16.69 7.40
N ASP A 286 10.01 15.92 8.27
CA ASP A 286 11.38 16.18 8.73
C ASP A 286 12.42 16.17 7.60
N ILE A 287 12.16 15.43 6.51
CA ILE A 287 13.02 15.35 5.34
C ILE A 287 12.42 15.98 4.07
N MET A 288 11.21 16.52 4.14
CA MET A 288 10.54 17.18 3.01
C MET A 288 11.40 18.31 2.44
N GLY A 289 11.51 18.37 1.11
CA GLY A 289 12.26 19.42 0.39
C GLY A 289 13.77 19.27 0.46
N LYS A 290 14.30 18.19 1.06
CA LYS A 290 15.74 17.94 1.21
C LYS A 290 16.31 16.96 0.18
N ALA A 291 15.49 16.45 -0.72
CA ALA A 291 15.85 15.41 -1.70
C ALA A 291 16.46 14.14 -1.05
N LEU A 292 16.01 13.78 0.15
CA LEU A 292 16.48 12.63 0.91
C LEU A 292 15.49 11.45 0.87
N ALA A 293 14.29 11.65 0.35
CA ALA A 293 13.26 10.62 0.29
C ALA A 293 13.70 9.46 -0.60
N ASN A 294 13.47 8.23 -0.13
CA ASN A 294 13.68 7.04 -0.95
C ASN A 294 12.50 6.86 -1.92
N PRO A 295 12.70 6.94 -3.26
CA PRO A 295 11.60 6.84 -4.20
C PRO A 295 11.22 5.40 -4.57
N ILE A 296 11.97 4.40 -4.09
CA ILE A 296 11.81 2.98 -4.49
C ILE A 296 10.41 2.45 -4.14
N GLY A 297 9.85 2.80 -2.98
CA GLY A 297 8.47 2.39 -2.62
C GLY A 297 7.43 2.92 -3.61
N SER A 298 7.60 4.17 -4.06
CA SER A 298 6.74 4.76 -5.08
C SER A 298 6.94 4.12 -6.46
N PHE A 299 8.18 3.81 -6.86
CA PHE A 299 8.46 3.10 -8.10
C PHE A 299 7.91 1.68 -8.11
N TRP A 300 8.00 0.97 -6.99
CA TRP A 300 7.38 -0.33 -6.86
C TRP A 300 5.85 -0.25 -6.86
N SER A 301 5.27 0.82 -6.31
CA SER A 301 3.83 1.09 -6.47
C SER A 301 3.45 1.31 -7.94
N CYS A 302 4.33 1.94 -8.75
CA CYS A 302 4.15 2.00 -10.20
C CYS A 302 4.21 0.61 -10.87
N VAL A 303 5.06 -0.30 -10.39
CA VAL A 303 5.05 -1.71 -10.87
C VAL A 303 3.67 -2.33 -10.65
N MET A 304 3.12 -2.23 -9.44
CA MET A 304 1.78 -2.74 -9.13
C MET A 304 0.69 -2.09 -9.99
N MET A 305 0.80 -0.78 -10.24
CA MET A 305 -0.11 -0.06 -11.14
C MET A 305 -0.04 -0.61 -12.56
N LEU A 306 1.17 -0.82 -13.10
CA LEU A 306 1.39 -1.36 -14.44
C LEU A 306 0.79 -2.76 -14.59
N GLU A 307 0.99 -3.65 -13.62
CA GLU A 307 0.34 -4.97 -13.56
C GLU A 307 -1.19 -4.83 -13.57
N HIS A 308 -1.71 -3.92 -12.76
CA HIS A 308 -3.15 -3.69 -12.66
C HIS A 308 -3.77 -3.22 -13.96
N ILE A 309 -3.11 -2.34 -14.71
CA ILE A 309 -3.62 -1.84 -16.02
C ILE A 309 -3.25 -2.74 -17.21
N GLY A 310 -2.62 -3.90 -16.96
CA GLY A 310 -2.32 -4.93 -17.96
C GLY A 310 -1.03 -4.66 -18.77
N LEU A 311 -0.07 -3.93 -18.20
CA LEU A 311 1.25 -3.68 -18.76
C LEU A 311 2.31 -4.58 -18.09
N ASP A 312 2.09 -5.90 -18.03
CA ASP A 312 2.87 -6.85 -17.26
C ASP A 312 4.36 -6.89 -17.66
N GLN A 313 4.67 -6.78 -18.96
CA GLN A 313 6.06 -6.74 -19.43
C GLN A 313 6.80 -5.49 -18.94
N GLN A 314 6.12 -4.36 -18.94
CA GLN A 314 6.66 -3.10 -18.45
C GLN A 314 6.82 -3.10 -16.93
N ALA A 315 5.87 -3.69 -16.22
CA ALA A 315 5.95 -3.92 -14.79
C ALA A 315 7.17 -4.77 -14.44
N GLN A 316 7.37 -5.89 -15.13
CA GLN A 316 8.52 -6.77 -14.94
C GLN A 316 9.85 -6.03 -15.24
N ARG A 317 9.91 -5.26 -16.34
CA ARG A 317 11.09 -4.47 -16.69
C ARG A 317 11.42 -3.44 -15.61
N LEU A 318 10.43 -2.69 -15.15
CA LEU A 318 10.64 -1.71 -14.08
C LEU A 318 11.11 -2.39 -12.79
N MET A 319 10.52 -3.55 -12.42
CA MET A 319 10.93 -4.28 -11.24
C MET A 319 12.39 -4.77 -11.32
N GLN A 320 12.82 -5.28 -12.46
CA GLN A 320 14.21 -5.68 -12.70
C GLN A 320 15.19 -4.50 -12.55
N VAL A 321 14.80 -3.31 -13.02
CA VAL A 321 15.61 -2.10 -12.84
C VAL A 321 15.67 -1.68 -11.38
N ILE A 322 14.54 -1.73 -10.66
CA ILE A 322 14.51 -1.46 -9.21
C ILE A 322 15.48 -2.40 -8.48
N GLU A 323 15.46 -3.70 -8.78
CA GLU A 323 16.38 -4.68 -8.18
C GLU A 323 17.85 -4.40 -8.51
N ALA A 324 18.15 -4.00 -9.73
CA ALA A 324 19.50 -3.63 -10.13
C ALA A 324 19.99 -2.36 -9.41
N VAL A 325 19.11 -1.38 -9.22
CA VAL A 325 19.43 -0.14 -8.47
C VAL A 325 19.64 -0.44 -6.99
N THR A 326 18.78 -1.22 -6.36
CA THR A 326 18.93 -1.57 -4.94
C THR A 326 20.15 -2.47 -4.70
N ALA A 327 20.57 -3.28 -5.67
CA ALA A 327 21.81 -4.06 -5.58
C ALA A 327 23.10 -3.21 -5.52
N ASN A 328 23.02 -1.94 -5.95
CA ASN A 328 24.15 -1.00 -5.94
C ASN A 328 24.09 -0.10 -4.69
N SER A 329 24.91 -0.40 -3.69
CA SER A 329 24.97 0.36 -2.43
C SER A 329 25.27 1.86 -2.59
N LYS A 330 25.89 2.28 -3.71
CA LYS A 330 26.11 3.71 -4.00
C LYS A 330 24.83 4.47 -4.31
N LEU A 331 23.76 3.75 -4.62
CA LEU A 331 22.41 4.30 -4.88
C LEU A 331 21.47 4.15 -3.68
N HIS A 332 21.98 3.70 -2.54
CA HIS A 332 21.19 3.63 -1.32
C HIS A 332 20.98 5.02 -0.75
N THR A 333 19.73 5.31 -0.42
CA THR A 333 19.31 6.50 0.32
C THR A 333 19.60 6.35 1.82
N ARG A 334 19.38 7.41 2.57
CA ARG A 334 19.72 7.47 4.01
C ARG A 334 19.06 6.37 4.85
N ASP A 335 17.82 6.02 4.56
CA ASP A 335 17.05 4.95 5.22
C ASP A 335 17.65 3.55 4.97
N LEU A 336 18.42 3.39 3.91
CA LEU A 336 19.17 2.18 3.57
C LEU A 336 20.66 2.28 3.94
N GLY A 337 21.05 3.30 4.73
CA GLY A 337 22.43 3.51 5.18
C GLY A 337 23.38 4.15 4.15
N GLY A 338 22.85 4.68 3.04
CA GLY A 338 23.62 5.38 2.01
C GLY A 338 23.47 6.90 2.06
N GLU A 339 23.92 7.57 1.01
CA GLU A 339 23.90 9.03 0.86
C GLU A 339 23.25 9.49 -0.46
N ALA A 340 22.71 8.57 -1.26
CA ALA A 340 22.09 8.91 -2.52
C ALA A 340 20.81 9.75 -2.31
N THR A 341 20.64 10.73 -3.18
CA THR A 341 19.46 11.58 -3.19
C THR A 341 18.32 10.95 -3.99
N THR A 342 17.08 11.39 -3.74
CA THR A 342 15.89 11.03 -4.52
C THR A 342 16.15 11.18 -6.02
N GLN A 343 16.79 12.28 -6.42
CA GLN A 343 17.12 12.55 -7.82
C GLN A 343 18.13 11.55 -8.40
N GLN A 344 19.21 11.24 -7.69
CA GLN A 344 20.23 10.29 -8.15
C GLN A 344 19.64 8.90 -8.37
N VAL A 345 18.78 8.42 -7.47
CA VAL A 345 18.09 7.15 -7.62
C VAL A 345 17.16 7.17 -8.84
N THR A 346 16.39 8.26 -9.02
CA THR A 346 15.49 8.45 -10.16
C THR A 346 16.25 8.44 -11.50
N GLU A 347 17.34 9.20 -11.57
CA GLU A 347 18.20 9.25 -12.77
C GLU A 347 18.78 7.88 -13.12
N ALA A 348 19.25 7.12 -12.11
CA ALA A 348 19.78 5.79 -12.33
C ALA A 348 18.74 4.82 -12.89
N VAL A 349 17.50 4.85 -12.34
CA VAL A 349 16.37 4.07 -12.86
C VAL A 349 16.07 4.46 -14.32
N CYS A 350 15.96 5.74 -14.61
CA CYS A 350 15.68 6.23 -15.98
C CYS A 350 16.77 5.85 -16.98
N GLN A 351 18.05 5.90 -16.58
CA GLN A 351 19.17 5.49 -17.44
C GLN A 351 19.05 4.00 -17.79
N MET A 352 18.81 3.13 -16.80
CA MET A 352 18.68 1.68 -17.03
C MET A 352 17.44 1.31 -17.86
N LEU A 353 16.36 2.10 -17.78
CA LEU A 353 15.16 1.89 -18.60
C LEU A 353 15.35 2.26 -20.08
N ARG A 354 16.31 3.11 -20.41
CA ARG A 354 16.60 3.53 -21.79
C ARG A 354 17.50 2.55 -22.56
N HIS A 355 18.15 1.66 -21.85
CA HIS A 355 19.04 0.60 -22.39
C HIS A 355 18.36 -0.77 -22.32
#